data_d1115a46a680c1e703179038aa3ba363
#
_entry.id   d1115a46a680c1e703179038aa3ba363
#
_cell.length_a   1.000
_cell.length_b   1.000
_cell.length_c   1.000
_cell.angle_alpha   90.00
_cell.angle_beta   90.00
_cell.angle_gamma   90.00
#
_symmetry.space_group_name_H-M   'P 1'
#
loop_
_entity.id
_entity.type
_entity.pdbx_description
1 polymer ?
#
loop_
_entity_poly.entity_id
_entity_poly.type
_entity_poly.pdbx_seq_one_letter_code
_entity_poly.pdbx_strand_id
1 'polypeptide(L)'
;MGTPQDRSVRRSTASPPHNAAVPEVVYHEEMQAGLALRAVEFSLFTSAILLLAHPLMADQVAVRHLEGRIHGFLVLRDLDDNVLASGGLTQLANGNRVTTELIFHFKDGSSHEETAVFSQRRTFQLLTYHLVQKGRAFKRPTDVSLNVSTGQVTVHYTDNDGKEKTIADRLKLPADLANGLVTTLLSDIDLKAPRTTLSMLVSTPKPRLVKLEISPIGEDSFSIGGSPAVAMRYAIKVDIGGLSGVIAPIIGKQPPDIHVWMIGGRAPGFLKSEGPLYEGGPIWRIELASPVWPKGDSGR
;
A
#
# COMPACT_ATOMS: atom_id res chain seq x y z
N MET A 1 -30.92 23.01 -65.98
CA MET A 1 -31.84 22.08 -66.64
C MET A 1 -32.35 21.21 -65.50
N GLY A 2 -33.56 21.19 -65.09
CA GLY A 2 -34.88 21.58 -65.40
C GLY A 2 -35.72 21.27 -64.19
N THR A 3 -36.39 22.23 -63.68
CA THR A 3 -37.63 22.16 -62.89
C THR A 3 -38.79 21.85 -63.84
N PRO A 4 -40.05 21.79 -63.44
CA PRO A 4 -40.82 21.53 -62.20
C PRO A 4 -42.07 20.64 -62.43
N GLN A 5 -42.93 20.51 -61.40
CA GLN A 5 -44.43 20.55 -61.46
C GLN A 5 -45.00 19.77 -60.29
N ASP A 6 -45.62 20.36 -59.33
CA ASP A 6 -46.93 21.03 -59.12
C ASP A 6 -48.16 20.16 -59.53
N ARG A 7 -49.04 19.96 -58.53
CA ARG A 7 -50.50 19.85 -58.55
C ARG A 7 -51.03 19.41 -57.19
N SER A 8 -51.50 20.28 -56.40
CA SER A 8 -52.83 20.97 -56.20
C SER A 8 -54.03 20.00 -56.03
N VAL A 9 -54.73 20.33 -54.92
CA VAL A 9 -56.21 20.39 -54.76
C VAL A 9 -56.98 19.13 -54.41
N ARG A 10 -57.58 19.02 -53.24
CA ARG A 10 -58.96 19.43 -52.95
C ARG A 10 -59.37 19.27 -51.49
N ARG A 11 -60.05 20.28 -51.01
CA ARG A 11 -60.85 20.32 -49.79
C ARG A 11 -62.05 19.40 -49.88
N SER A 12 -62.45 18.83 -48.74
CA SER A 12 -63.87 18.55 -48.48
C SER A 12 -64.14 18.71 -46.98
N THR A 13 -65.05 19.59 -46.69
CA THR A 13 -65.67 19.95 -45.43
C THR A 13 -66.73 18.93 -45.05
N ALA A 14 -66.76 18.51 -43.78
CA ALA A 14 -68.03 18.20 -43.11
C ALA A 14 -67.83 18.24 -41.58
N SER A 15 -68.65 19.00 -40.92
CA SER A 15 -68.80 19.14 -39.45
C SER A 15 -69.90 18.19 -38.93
N PRO A 16 -70.17 18.19 -37.61
CA PRO A 16 -70.14 17.00 -36.72
C PRO A 16 -71.57 16.46 -36.37
N PRO A 17 -71.69 15.50 -35.48
CA PRO A 17 -72.58 15.70 -34.34
C PRO A 17 -72.12 15.15 -32.98
N HIS A 18 -72.43 15.92 -31.96
CA HIS A 18 -72.88 15.74 -30.59
C HIS A 18 -72.64 14.48 -29.79
N ASN A 19 -72.11 14.76 -28.61
CA ASN A 19 -72.42 14.22 -27.29
C ASN A 19 -72.27 12.68 -27.03
N ALA A 20 -71.25 12.35 -26.27
CA ALA A 20 -71.41 11.36 -25.17
C ALA A 20 -70.45 11.76 -24.01
N ALA A 21 -71.00 11.90 -22.83
CA ALA A 21 -70.32 12.21 -21.59
C ALA A 21 -69.36 11.08 -21.23
N VAL A 22 -68.11 11.36 -20.96
CA VAL A 22 -67.09 10.48 -20.40
C VAL A 22 -67.01 10.74 -18.89
N PRO A 23 -67.09 9.76 -18.01
CA PRO A 23 -66.99 9.96 -16.57
C PRO A 23 -65.56 10.24 -16.16
N GLU A 24 -65.40 11.37 -15.47
CA GLU A 24 -64.15 12.01 -15.03
C GLU A 24 -63.52 11.38 -13.77
N VAL A 25 -63.89 10.15 -13.37
CA VAL A 25 -63.51 9.61 -12.09
C VAL A 25 -62.43 8.48 -12.15
N VAL A 26 -62.11 7.95 -13.32
CA VAL A 26 -61.22 6.74 -13.40
C VAL A 26 -59.72 7.11 -13.52
N TYR A 27 -59.37 8.32 -13.93
CA TYR A 27 -57.96 8.68 -14.16
C TYR A 27 -57.17 9.14 -12.93
N HIS A 28 -57.83 9.43 -11.80
CA HIS A 28 -57.09 9.93 -10.60
C HIS A 28 -56.51 8.78 -9.71
N GLU A 29 -57.14 7.58 -9.70
CA GLU A 29 -56.62 6.48 -8.90
C GLU A 29 -55.44 5.76 -9.54
N GLU A 30 -55.44 5.54 -10.86
CA GLU A 30 -54.32 4.91 -11.51
C GLU A 30 -53.03 5.77 -11.54
N MET A 31 -53.18 7.09 -11.57
CA MET A 31 -52.02 7.99 -11.56
C MET A 31 -51.37 8.05 -10.18
N GLN A 32 -52.12 7.90 -9.10
CA GLN A 32 -51.56 7.85 -7.75
C GLN A 32 -50.90 6.50 -7.45
N ALA A 33 -51.45 5.40 -7.94
CA ALA A 33 -50.83 4.08 -7.80
C ALA A 33 -49.50 3.96 -8.57
N GLY A 34 -49.42 4.55 -9.78
CA GLY A 34 -48.20 4.57 -10.59
C GLY A 34 -47.08 5.44 -9.98
N LEU A 35 -47.43 6.55 -9.33
CA LEU A 35 -46.48 7.42 -8.63
C LEU A 35 -45.96 6.78 -7.33
N ALA A 36 -46.81 6.08 -6.58
CA ALA A 36 -46.42 5.37 -5.37
C ALA A 36 -45.49 4.19 -5.66
N LEU A 37 -45.75 3.43 -6.76
CA LEU A 37 -44.92 2.30 -7.16
C LEU A 37 -43.52 2.77 -7.64
N ARG A 38 -43.45 3.85 -8.39
CA ARG A 38 -42.17 4.45 -8.82
C ARG A 38 -41.37 5.06 -7.67
N ALA A 39 -42.03 5.60 -6.67
CA ALA A 39 -41.35 6.13 -5.49
C ALA A 39 -40.75 5.02 -4.60
N VAL A 40 -41.39 3.85 -4.53
CA VAL A 40 -40.89 2.69 -3.80
C VAL A 40 -39.72 2.05 -4.52
N GLU A 41 -39.77 1.93 -5.85
CA GLU A 41 -38.62 1.42 -6.64
C GLU A 41 -37.40 2.34 -6.57
N PHE A 42 -37.60 3.67 -6.61
CA PHE A 42 -36.51 4.63 -6.48
C PHE A 42 -35.90 4.64 -5.08
N SER A 43 -36.72 4.43 -4.03
CA SER A 43 -36.25 4.36 -2.63
C SER A 43 -35.47 3.08 -2.35
N LEU A 44 -35.85 1.94 -2.96
CA LEU A 44 -35.13 0.67 -2.82
C LEU A 44 -33.78 0.68 -3.59
N PHE A 45 -33.72 1.37 -4.75
CA PHE A 45 -32.48 1.51 -5.51
C PHE A 45 -31.47 2.44 -4.81
N THR A 46 -31.95 3.52 -4.17
CA THR A 46 -31.08 4.43 -3.40
C THR A 46 -30.55 3.78 -2.12
N SER A 47 -31.36 2.95 -1.45
CA SER A 47 -30.90 2.19 -0.27
C SER A 47 -29.90 1.10 -0.61
N ALA A 48 -30.01 0.45 -1.78
CA ALA A 48 -29.06 -0.58 -2.22
C ALA A 48 -27.69 0.02 -2.59
N ILE A 49 -27.64 1.26 -3.09
CA ILE A 49 -26.38 1.93 -3.44
C ILE A 49 -25.64 2.43 -2.20
N LEU A 50 -26.34 2.80 -1.10
CA LEU A 50 -25.69 3.21 0.16
C LEU A 50 -25.02 2.03 0.89
N LEU A 51 -25.44 0.79 0.64
CA LEU A 51 -24.88 -0.42 1.30
C LEU A 51 -23.57 -0.90 0.67
N LEU A 52 -23.14 -0.36 -0.47
CA LEU A 52 -21.90 -0.76 -1.17
C LEU A 52 -20.73 0.19 -0.98
N ALA A 53 -20.93 1.33 -0.33
CA ALA A 53 -19.83 2.19 0.07
C ALA A 53 -19.24 1.70 1.41
N HIS A 54 -18.63 0.52 1.40
CA HIS A 54 -17.71 0.18 2.47
C HIS A 54 -16.53 1.15 2.34
N PRO A 55 -16.26 2.01 3.33
CA PRO A 55 -15.00 2.72 3.35
C PRO A 55 -13.92 1.64 3.31
N LEU A 56 -13.00 1.75 2.37
CA LEU A 56 -11.74 0.99 2.38
C LEU A 56 -11.00 1.42 3.67
N MET A 57 -11.45 0.87 4.79
CA MET A 57 -10.75 0.99 6.05
C MET A 57 -9.43 0.26 5.86
N ALA A 58 -8.34 0.96 6.08
CA ALA A 58 -7.04 0.33 6.11
C ALA A 58 -7.03 -0.70 7.25
N ASP A 59 -6.50 -1.88 6.97
CA ASP A 59 -6.52 -2.98 7.91
C ASP A 59 -5.48 -2.76 9.02
N GLN A 60 -5.90 -2.85 10.28
CA GLN A 60 -4.96 -2.93 11.40
C GLN A 60 -4.57 -4.40 11.60
N VAL A 61 -3.29 -4.70 11.52
CA VAL A 61 -2.80 -6.06 11.76
C VAL A 61 -2.82 -6.37 13.25
N ALA A 62 -3.58 -7.41 13.62
CA ALA A 62 -3.64 -7.88 14.99
C ALA A 62 -2.33 -8.57 15.39
N VAL A 63 -1.88 -8.35 16.63
CA VAL A 63 -0.71 -9.03 17.18
C VAL A 63 -1.07 -10.48 17.48
N ARG A 64 -0.52 -11.41 16.72
CA ARG A 64 -0.64 -12.87 16.91
C ARG A 64 0.64 -13.44 17.51
N HIS A 65 1.78 -12.87 17.12
CA HIS A 65 3.10 -13.21 17.63
C HIS A 65 3.70 -11.97 18.30
N LEU A 66 4.04 -12.11 19.57
CA LEU A 66 4.73 -11.03 20.28
C LEU A 66 6.18 -10.96 19.82
N GLU A 67 6.57 -9.78 19.42
CA GLU A 67 7.94 -9.49 19.06
C GLU A 67 8.85 -9.51 20.30
N GLY A 68 10.03 -10.07 20.14
CA GLY A 68 11.02 -10.22 21.20
C GLY A 68 12.33 -9.49 20.92
N ARG A 69 13.42 -10.12 21.32
CA ARG A 69 14.77 -9.70 20.95
C ARG A 69 15.20 -10.49 19.72
N ILE A 70 15.57 -9.78 18.68
CA ILE A 70 16.08 -10.34 17.41
C ILE A 70 17.39 -9.64 17.07
N HIS A 71 18.35 -10.40 16.55
CA HIS A 71 19.52 -9.88 15.86
C HIS A 71 19.76 -10.76 14.64
N GLY A 72 19.72 -10.15 13.47
CA GLY A 72 19.92 -10.84 12.19
C GLY A 72 21.00 -10.14 11.37
N PHE A 73 21.93 -10.91 10.81
CA PHE A 73 22.89 -10.41 9.83
C PHE A 73 22.26 -10.46 8.44
N LEU A 74 22.38 -9.39 7.69
CA LEU A 74 21.78 -9.21 6.38
C LEU A 74 22.83 -8.89 5.33
N VAL A 75 22.57 -9.36 4.10
CA VAL A 75 23.33 -9.01 2.91
C VAL A 75 22.39 -8.36 1.92
N LEU A 76 22.82 -7.25 1.33
CA LEU A 76 22.16 -6.58 0.21
C LEU A 76 22.89 -6.92 -1.08
N ARG A 77 22.16 -7.41 -2.08
CA ARG A 77 22.67 -7.79 -3.40
C ARG A 77 21.87 -7.10 -4.51
N ASP A 78 22.49 -6.97 -5.67
CA ASP A 78 21.73 -6.77 -6.90
C ASP A 78 21.16 -8.11 -7.41
N LEU A 79 20.44 -8.07 -8.54
CA LEU A 79 19.85 -9.27 -9.14
C LEU A 79 20.88 -10.18 -9.84
N ASP A 80 22.10 -9.71 -10.05
CA ASP A 80 23.23 -10.46 -10.59
C ASP A 80 24.09 -11.10 -9.48
N ASP A 81 23.55 -11.17 -8.24
CA ASP A 81 24.20 -11.73 -7.04
C ASP A 81 25.43 -10.96 -6.51
N ASN A 82 25.73 -9.77 -7.03
CA ASN A 82 26.82 -8.97 -6.50
C ASN A 82 26.45 -8.40 -5.12
N VAL A 83 27.31 -8.59 -4.14
CA VAL A 83 27.14 -8.00 -2.81
C VAL A 83 27.41 -6.50 -2.90
N LEU A 84 26.38 -5.70 -2.59
CA LEU A 84 26.42 -4.24 -2.56
C LEU A 84 26.71 -3.71 -1.16
N ALA A 85 26.08 -4.30 -0.15
CA ALA A 85 26.21 -3.90 1.25
C ALA A 85 26.09 -5.10 2.18
N SER A 86 26.63 -4.96 3.38
CA SER A 86 26.37 -5.83 4.51
C SER A 86 25.74 -5.02 5.63
N GLY A 87 24.91 -5.67 6.45
CA GLY A 87 24.21 -4.99 7.50
C GLY A 87 23.56 -5.93 8.49
N GLY A 88 22.63 -5.41 9.26
CA GLY A 88 21.91 -6.18 10.25
C GLY A 88 20.60 -5.53 10.65
N LEU A 89 19.74 -6.37 11.18
CA LEU A 89 18.50 -5.98 11.84
C LEU A 89 18.62 -6.29 13.32
N THR A 90 18.43 -5.27 14.16
CA THR A 90 18.30 -5.43 15.62
C THR A 90 16.88 -5.08 16.02
N GLN A 91 16.30 -5.90 16.88
CA GLN A 91 14.99 -5.63 17.46
C GLN A 91 15.03 -5.86 18.96
N LEU A 92 14.47 -4.93 19.71
CA LEU A 92 14.39 -4.98 21.16
C LEU A 92 12.98 -4.67 21.63
N ALA A 93 12.35 -5.64 22.28
CA ALA A 93 11.08 -5.44 22.96
C ALA A 93 11.28 -5.07 24.43
N ASN A 94 10.58 -4.03 24.86
CA ASN A 94 10.43 -3.64 26.26
C ASN A 94 8.93 -3.55 26.58
N GLY A 95 8.39 -4.65 27.08
CA GLY A 95 6.95 -4.83 27.22
C GLY A 95 6.23 -4.71 25.87
N ASN A 96 5.27 -3.80 25.78
CA ASN A 96 4.52 -3.57 24.55
C ASN A 96 5.19 -2.60 23.55
N ARG A 97 6.34 -2.06 23.88
CA ARG A 97 7.10 -1.14 23.03
C ARG A 97 8.27 -1.89 22.40
N VAL A 98 8.34 -1.86 21.10
CA VAL A 98 9.41 -2.50 20.33
C VAL A 98 10.17 -1.44 19.54
N THR A 99 11.49 -1.57 19.51
CA THR A 99 12.36 -0.77 18.66
C THR A 99 13.07 -1.70 17.70
N THR A 100 12.98 -1.39 16.40
CA THR A 100 13.74 -2.06 15.33
C THR A 100 14.74 -1.09 14.75
N GLU A 101 15.90 -1.59 14.40
CA GLU A 101 16.98 -0.85 13.73
C GLU A 101 17.53 -1.73 12.60
N LEU A 102 17.46 -1.23 11.37
CA LEU A 102 18.02 -1.83 10.17
C LEU A 102 19.16 -0.96 9.65
N ILE A 103 20.36 -1.54 9.53
CA ILE A 103 21.54 -0.82 9.07
C ILE A 103 22.18 -1.56 7.92
N PHE A 104 22.55 -0.83 6.85
CA PHE A 104 23.41 -1.31 5.77
C PHE A 104 24.59 -0.37 5.55
N HIS A 105 25.77 -0.96 5.44
CA HIS A 105 27.01 -0.30 5.02
C HIS A 105 27.38 -0.80 3.61
N PHE A 106 27.35 0.11 2.67
CA PHE A 106 27.67 -0.18 1.27
C PHE A 106 29.17 -0.21 1.02
N LYS A 107 29.61 -0.97 0.02
CA LYS A 107 31.02 -1.04 -0.37
C LYS A 107 31.59 0.31 -0.86
N ASP A 108 30.73 1.19 -1.38
CA ASP A 108 31.10 2.52 -1.85
C ASP A 108 31.14 3.60 -0.76
N GLY A 109 30.94 3.20 0.51
CA GLY A 109 30.89 4.10 1.66
C GLY A 109 29.50 4.72 1.92
N SER A 110 28.47 4.38 1.13
CA SER A 110 27.10 4.79 1.39
C SER A 110 26.53 4.05 2.62
N SER A 111 25.51 4.62 3.27
CA SER A 111 24.81 3.98 4.39
C SER A 111 23.30 4.14 4.28
N HIS A 112 22.58 3.13 4.80
CA HIS A 112 21.15 3.16 5.04
C HIS A 112 20.91 2.76 6.49
N GLU A 113 20.20 3.61 7.22
CA GLU A 113 19.87 3.42 8.63
C GLU A 113 18.39 3.70 8.80
N GLU A 114 17.64 2.72 9.26
CA GLU A 114 16.20 2.81 9.46
C GLU A 114 15.86 2.38 10.88
N THR A 115 15.18 3.25 11.64
CA THR A 115 14.71 2.95 12.99
C THR A 115 13.21 3.13 13.07
N ALA A 116 12.51 2.11 13.55
CA ALA A 116 11.08 2.19 13.85
C ALA A 116 10.80 1.84 15.30
N VAL A 117 9.94 2.61 15.94
CA VAL A 117 9.43 2.32 17.29
C VAL A 117 7.93 2.12 17.18
N PHE A 118 7.44 1.00 17.68
CA PHE A 118 6.03 0.65 17.57
C PHE A 118 5.48 -0.01 18.86
N SER A 119 4.16 -0.04 18.96
CA SER A 119 3.41 -0.73 19.99
C SER A 119 2.89 -2.07 19.48
N GLN A 120 2.95 -3.12 20.32
CA GLN A 120 2.42 -4.45 20.07
C GLN A 120 1.38 -4.87 21.11
N ARG A 121 0.35 -4.03 21.36
CA ARG A 121 -0.66 -4.35 22.38
C ARG A 121 -1.72 -5.33 21.84
N ARG A 122 -2.62 -4.84 21.00
CA ARG A 122 -3.67 -5.59 20.31
C ARG A 122 -3.44 -5.62 18.82
N THR A 123 -3.01 -4.49 18.29
CA THR A 123 -2.60 -4.28 16.90
C THR A 123 -1.23 -3.62 16.91
N PHE A 124 -0.47 -3.83 15.84
CA PHE A 124 0.77 -3.10 15.65
C PHE A 124 0.47 -1.65 15.29
N GLN A 125 1.15 -0.73 15.96
CA GLN A 125 0.98 0.70 15.72
C GLN A 125 2.33 1.39 15.75
N LEU A 126 2.72 2.01 14.66
CA LEU A 126 3.92 2.84 14.57
C LEU A 126 3.79 4.03 15.54
N LEU A 127 4.86 4.33 16.26
CA LEU A 127 4.97 5.49 17.17
C LEU A 127 5.91 6.53 16.59
N THR A 128 7.11 6.11 16.19
CA THR A 128 8.09 6.98 15.55
C THR A 128 8.85 6.20 14.47
N TYR A 129 9.31 6.93 13.46
CA TYR A 129 10.12 6.39 12.38
C TYR A 129 11.22 7.37 12.01
N HIS A 130 12.40 6.85 11.75
CA HIS A 130 13.55 7.62 11.31
C HIS A 130 14.31 6.84 10.25
N LEU A 131 14.58 7.47 9.12
CA LEU A 131 15.32 6.90 7.99
C LEU A 131 16.43 7.86 7.58
N VAL A 132 17.64 7.35 7.48
CA VAL A 132 18.80 8.09 6.95
C VAL A 132 19.41 7.31 5.80
N GLN A 133 19.51 7.93 4.64
CA GLN A 133 20.20 7.41 3.46
C GLN A 133 21.26 8.39 3.00
N LYS A 134 22.53 7.94 2.96
CA LYS A 134 23.68 8.76 2.62
C LYS A 134 24.56 8.10 1.57
N GLY A 135 25.24 8.92 0.77
CA GLY A 135 26.24 8.47 -0.20
C GLY A 135 25.68 8.20 -1.60
N ARG A 136 26.57 7.71 -2.48
CA ARG A 136 26.31 7.61 -3.94
C ARG A 136 25.37 6.47 -4.34
N ALA A 137 25.16 5.50 -3.46
CA ALA A 137 24.18 4.43 -3.71
C ALA A 137 22.74 4.98 -3.80
N PHE A 138 22.49 6.15 -3.22
CA PHE A 138 21.19 6.80 -3.20
C PHE A 138 21.17 8.00 -4.14
N LYS A 139 20.22 8.00 -5.08
CA LYS A 139 20.03 9.11 -6.03
C LYS A 139 19.85 10.46 -5.32
N ARG A 140 19.28 10.43 -4.12
CA ARG A 140 19.04 11.59 -3.29
C ARG A 140 19.28 11.22 -1.83
N PRO A 141 20.37 11.69 -1.23
CA PRO A 141 20.57 11.57 0.21
C PRO A 141 19.38 12.15 0.97
N THR A 142 18.91 11.46 1.98
CA THR A 142 17.64 11.78 2.65
C THR A 142 17.73 11.45 4.14
N ASP A 143 17.16 12.31 4.97
CA ASP A 143 16.93 12.08 6.41
C ASP A 143 15.46 12.39 6.70
N VAL A 144 14.69 11.39 7.13
CA VAL A 144 13.25 11.47 7.36
C VAL A 144 12.93 11.13 8.79
N SER A 145 12.28 12.05 9.50
CA SER A 145 11.75 11.81 10.84
C SER A 145 10.23 11.92 10.85
N LEU A 146 9.60 10.99 11.54
CA LEU A 146 8.16 10.91 11.69
C LEU A 146 7.78 10.66 13.14
N ASN A 147 6.86 11.47 13.67
CA ASN A 147 6.21 11.26 14.96
C ASN A 147 4.70 11.10 14.75
N VAL A 148 4.19 9.89 14.98
CA VAL A 148 2.78 9.57 14.67
C VAL A 148 1.82 10.30 15.60
N SER A 149 2.17 10.49 16.87
CA SER A 149 1.28 11.13 17.84
C SER A 149 1.01 12.62 17.56
N THR A 150 1.99 13.30 16.98
CA THR A 150 1.89 14.72 16.61
C THR A 150 1.53 14.92 15.14
N GLY A 151 1.69 13.87 14.32
CA GLY A 151 1.58 13.95 12.88
C GLY A 151 2.75 14.67 12.20
N GLN A 152 3.79 15.02 12.96
CA GLN A 152 4.93 15.76 12.44
C GLN A 152 5.82 14.89 11.57
N VAL A 153 6.12 15.38 10.37
CA VAL A 153 7.04 14.79 9.40
C VAL A 153 8.09 15.83 9.06
N THR A 154 9.35 15.47 9.16
CA THR A 154 10.46 16.30 8.72
C THR A 154 11.30 15.51 7.71
N VAL A 155 11.61 16.13 6.58
CA VAL A 155 12.45 15.55 5.52
C VAL A 155 13.56 16.51 5.19
N HIS A 156 14.80 16.09 5.43
CA HIS A 156 16.00 16.75 4.94
C HIS A 156 16.50 15.98 3.72
N TYR A 157 16.77 16.66 2.64
CA TYR A 157 17.29 16.04 1.41
C TYR A 157 18.16 17.01 0.63
N THR A 158 19.01 16.45 -0.22
CA THR A 158 19.79 17.22 -1.19
C THR A 158 19.04 17.21 -2.52
N ASP A 159 18.76 18.38 -3.09
CA ASP A 159 18.10 18.51 -4.39
C ASP A 159 19.07 18.20 -5.56
N ASN A 160 18.54 18.25 -6.78
CA ASN A 160 19.34 17.94 -7.97
C ASN A 160 20.47 18.95 -8.22
N ASP A 161 20.40 20.16 -7.64
CA ASP A 161 21.41 21.21 -7.74
C ASP A 161 22.44 21.11 -6.60
N GLY A 162 22.39 20.07 -5.78
CA GLY A 162 23.27 19.85 -4.64
C GLY A 162 22.94 20.71 -3.41
N LYS A 163 21.78 21.36 -3.38
CA LYS A 163 21.36 22.21 -2.24
C LYS A 163 20.58 21.40 -1.24
N GLU A 164 20.91 21.60 0.03
CA GLU A 164 20.13 21.03 1.14
C GLU A 164 18.76 21.71 1.25
N LYS A 165 17.74 20.91 1.42
CA LYS A 165 16.35 21.32 1.58
C LYS A 165 15.76 20.64 2.81
N THR A 166 14.87 21.35 3.48
CA THR A 166 14.09 20.83 4.58
C THR A 166 12.62 21.06 4.30
N ILE A 167 11.83 20.02 4.43
CA ILE A 167 10.37 20.07 4.45
C ILE A 167 9.91 19.64 5.83
N ALA A 168 9.13 20.48 6.50
CA ALA A 168 8.44 20.14 7.72
C ALA A 168 6.94 20.26 7.48
N ASP A 169 6.19 19.19 7.73
CA ASP A 169 4.76 19.13 7.50
C ASP A 169 4.06 18.45 8.69
N ARG A 170 2.77 18.65 8.81
CA ARG A 170 1.93 17.97 9.79
C ARG A 170 0.79 17.26 9.07
N LEU A 171 0.82 15.94 9.07
CA LEU A 171 -0.13 15.09 8.39
C LEU A 171 -1.08 14.41 9.37
N LYS A 172 -2.32 14.20 8.95
CA LYS A 172 -3.21 13.28 9.64
C LYS A 172 -2.81 11.85 9.27
N LEU A 173 -2.10 11.19 10.18
CA LEU A 173 -1.54 9.87 9.95
C LEU A 173 -2.54 8.78 10.33
N PRO A 174 -2.72 7.75 9.51
CA PRO A 174 -3.57 6.61 9.82
C PRO A 174 -2.88 5.66 10.82
N ALA A 175 -3.67 4.87 11.53
CA ALA A 175 -3.17 3.94 12.56
C ALA A 175 -2.48 2.69 11.97
N ASP A 176 -2.63 2.45 10.68
CA ASP A 176 -2.09 1.32 9.91
C ASP A 176 -0.76 1.62 9.18
N LEU A 177 -0.01 2.63 9.65
CA LEU A 177 1.29 2.97 9.07
C LEU A 177 2.29 1.83 9.21
N ALA A 178 2.89 1.44 8.08
CA ALA A 178 3.79 0.29 7.97
C ALA A 178 5.27 0.64 7.79
N ASN A 179 5.65 1.94 7.86
CA ASN A 179 7.06 2.35 7.74
C ASN A 179 7.94 1.63 8.77
N GLY A 180 8.95 0.90 8.29
CA GLY A 180 9.85 0.09 9.12
C GLY A 180 9.22 -1.14 9.79
N LEU A 181 7.93 -1.44 9.50
CA LEU A 181 7.21 -2.56 10.12
C LEU A 181 6.78 -3.66 9.14
N VAL A 182 7.02 -3.52 7.86
CA VAL A 182 6.45 -4.43 6.85
C VAL A 182 6.74 -5.89 7.18
N THR A 183 7.97 -6.25 7.51
CA THR A 183 8.35 -7.64 7.84
C THR A 183 7.69 -8.14 9.12
N THR A 184 7.57 -7.31 10.14
CA THR A 184 6.83 -7.61 11.38
C THR A 184 5.37 -7.87 11.08
N LEU A 185 4.72 -6.99 10.30
CA LEU A 185 3.31 -7.10 9.94
C LEU A 185 3.04 -8.36 9.11
N LEU A 186 3.93 -8.73 8.19
CA LEU A 186 3.82 -9.94 7.38
C LEU A 186 3.80 -11.23 8.22
N SER A 187 4.46 -11.24 9.38
CA SER A 187 4.43 -12.38 10.31
C SER A 187 3.05 -12.61 10.93
N ASP A 188 2.20 -11.60 10.94
CA ASP A 188 0.91 -11.57 11.63
C ASP A 188 -0.30 -11.39 10.68
N ILE A 189 -0.08 -11.21 9.39
CA ILE A 189 -1.17 -11.17 8.40
C ILE A 189 -1.91 -12.49 8.34
N ASP A 190 -3.23 -12.43 8.20
CA ASP A 190 -4.05 -13.62 8.00
C ASP A 190 -3.84 -14.20 6.60
N LEU A 191 -3.25 -15.37 6.51
CA LEU A 191 -3.03 -16.07 5.25
C LEU A 191 -4.33 -16.43 4.52
N LYS A 192 -5.48 -16.41 5.21
CA LYS A 192 -6.80 -16.61 4.61
C LYS A 192 -7.34 -15.34 3.95
N ALA A 193 -6.81 -14.18 4.31
CA ALA A 193 -7.17 -12.93 3.66
C ALA A 193 -6.50 -12.88 2.27
N PRO A 194 -7.28 -12.70 1.20
CA PRO A 194 -6.70 -12.65 -0.16
C PRO A 194 -5.83 -11.41 -0.35
N ARG A 195 -6.05 -10.38 0.45
CA ARG A 195 -5.31 -9.12 0.42
C ARG A 195 -5.45 -8.39 1.77
N THR A 196 -4.37 -7.73 2.18
CA THR A 196 -4.33 -6.78 3.31
C THR A 196 -3.86 -5.43 2.78
N THR A 197 -4.50 -4.35 3.21
CA THR A 197 -4.15 -2.99 2.78
C THR A 197 -3.60 -2.20 3.96
N LEU A 198 -2.40 -1.66 3.81
CA LEU A 198 -1.73 -0.84 4.81
C LEU A 198 -1.39 0.54 4.24
N SER A 199 -1.08 1.48 5.11
CA SER A 199 -0.60 2.80 4.71
C SER A 199 0.91 2.91 4.86
N MET A 200 1.56 3.67 3.98
CA MET A 200 2.97 4.01 4.09
C MET A 200 3.19 5.49 3.78
N LEU A 201 4.05 6.14 4.55
CA LEU A 201 4.54 7.47 4.25
C LEU A 201 5.71 7.35 3.28
N VAL A 202 5.61 7.98 2.11
CA VAL A 202 6.72 8.22 1.19
C VAL A 202 7.11 9.70 1.26
N SER A 203 8.41 9.99 1.21
CA SER A 203 8.94 11.29 1.57
C SER A 203 9.48 12.11 0.39
N THR A 204 9.48 11.58 -0.82
CA THR A 204 10.17 12.22 -1.96
C THR A 204 9.19 12.74 -3.01
N PRO A 205 9.34 13.97 -3.46
CA PRO A 205 10.05 15.08 -2.83
C PRO A 205 9.24 15.71 -1.69
N LYS A 206 7.91 15.45 -1.63
CA LYS A 206 6.99 15.96 -0.61
C LYS A 206 6.36 14.78 0.13
N PRO A 207 6.28 14.83 1.47
CA PRO A 207 5.63 13.78 2.25
C PRO A 207 4.20 13.51 1.80
N ARG A 208 3.86 12.25 1.55
CA ARG A 208 2.52 11.82 1.16
C ARG A 208 2.25 10.39 1.62
N LEU A 209 0.99 10.07 1.80
CA LEU A 209 0.54 8.71 2.12
C LEU A 209 0.24 7.96 0.82
N VAL A 210 0.68 6.71 0.77
CA VAL A 210 0.35 5.74 -0.27
C VAL A 210 -0.26 4.49 0.39
N LYS A 211 -0.90 3.63 -0.40
CA LYS A 211 -1.38 2.33 0.06
C LYS A 211 -0.43 1.22 -0.38
N LEU A 212 -0.24 0.27 0.50
CA LEU A 212 0.42 -1.00 0.22
C LEU A 212 -0.65 -2.07 0.14
N GLU A 213 -0.81 -2.70 -1.01
CA GLU A 213 -1.66 -3.87 -1.18
C GLU A 213 -0.79 -5.12 -1.08
N ILE A 214 -0.98 -5.89 -0.02
CA ILE A 214 -0.19 -7.08 0.31
C ILE A 214 -1.02 -8.32 0.03
N SER A 215 -0.51 -9.22 -0.79
CA SER A 215 -1.18 -10.48 -1.13
C SER A 215 -0.21 -11.65 -1.00
N PRO A 216 -0.60 -12.76 -0.37
CA PRO A 216 0.14 -14.01 -0.47
C PRO A 216 0.00 -14.55 -1.90
N ILE A 217 1.12 -14.91 -2.54
CA ILE A 217 1.13 -15.34 -3.95
C ILE A 217 1.66 -16.76 -4.16
N GLY A 218 1.97 -17.47 -3.10
CA GLY A 218 2.40 -18.87 -3.13
C GLY A 218 3.55 -19.18 -2.19
N GLU A 219 3.99 -20.42 -2.23
CA GLU A 219 5.06 -20.94 -1.41
C GLU A 219 6.26 -21.31 -2.29
N ASP A 220 7.45 -20.97 -1.82
CA ASP A 220 8.72 -21.34 -2.45
C ASP A 220 9.55 -22.23 -1.52
N SER A 221 10.13 -23.30 -2.09
CA SER A 221 11.04 -24.19 -1.36
C SER A 221 12.44 -23.59 -1.32
N PHE A 222 13.11 -23.74 -0.20
CA PHE A 222 14.50 -23.33 0.00
C PHE A 222 15.21 -24.30 0.97
N SER A 223 16.47 -24.03 1.30
CA SER A 223 17.24 -24.85 2.23
C SER A 223 17.90 -23.97 3.29
N ILE A 224 17.82 -24.39 4.54
CA ILE A 224 18.55 -23.79 5.67
C ILE A 224 19.49 -24.86 6.22
N GLY A 225 20.80 -24.61 6.17
CA GLY A 225 21.79 -25.55 6.69
C GLY A 225 21.70 -26.95 6.08
N GLY A 226 21.28 -27.07 4.80
CA GLY A 226 21.07 -28.33 4.10
C GLY A 226 19.71 -29.00 4.34
N SER A 227 18.86 -28.45 5.22
CA SER A 227 17.51 -28.96 5.46
C SER A 227 16.49 -28.25 4.59
N PRO A 228 15.56 -28.98 3.91
CA PRO A 228 14.51 -28.37 3.11
C PRO A 228 13.53 -27.59 4.01
N ALA A 229 13.10 -26.44 3.53
CA ALA A 229 12.13 -25.59 4.19
C ALA A 229 11.24 -24.89 3.14
N VAL A 230 10.15 -24.28 3.58
CA VAL A 230 9.19 -23.59 2.73
C VAL A 230 8.96 -22.18 3.28
N ALA A 231 8.91 -21.20 2.40
CA ALA A 231 8.57 -19.82 2.72
C ALA A 231 7.35 -19.38 1.94
N MET A 232 6.44 -18.67 2.61
CA MET A 232 5.36 -17.95 1.95
C MET A 232 5.94 -16.73 1.26
N ARG A 233 5.61 -16.56 -0.01
CA ARG A 233 5.94 -15.37 -0.79
C ARG A 233 4.76 -14.43 -0.84
N TYR A 234 5.02 -13.17 -0.52
CA TYR A 234 4.07 -12.06 -0.63
C TYR A 234 4.45 -11.13 -1.76
N ALA A 235 3.45 -10.64 -2.50
CA ALA A 235 3.60 -9.48 -3.37
C ALA A 235 3.03 -8.25 -2.66
N ILE A 236 3.78 -7.16 -2.69
CA ILE A 236 3.39 -5.86 -2.14
C ILE A 236 3.36 -4.86 -3.29
N LYS A 237 2.17 -4.38 -3.62
CA LYS A 237 1.95 -3.33 -4.61
C LYS A 237 1.83 -1.99 -3.92
N VAL A 238 2.53 -0.99 -4.44
CA VAL A 238 2.43 0.38 -3.95
C VAL A 238 1.37 1.10 -4.80
N ASP A 239 0.19 1.34 -4.22
CA ASP A 239 -0.84 2.16 -4.86
C ASP A 239 -0.58 3.64 -4.57
N ILE A 240 -0.17 4.36 -5.61
CA ILE A 240 0.12 5.79 -5.57
C ILE A 240 -1.10 6.68 -5.82
N GLY A 241 -2.30 6.09 -6.05
CA GLY A 241 -3.56 6.79 -6.33
C GLY A 241 -4.08 7.69 -5.21
N GLY A 242 -3.47 7.64 -4.04
CA GLY A 242 -3.63 8.57 -2.91
C GLY A 242 -5.01 8.54 -2.22
N LEU A 243 -4.99 8.74 -0.89
CA LEU A 243 -6.18 8.84 0.00
C LEU A 243 -7.07 10.07 -0.28
N SER A 244 -6.78 10.92 -1.23
CA SER A 244 -7.41 12.24 -1.41
C SER A 244 -8.19 12.40 -2.71
N GLY A 245 -8.62 11.34 -3.41
CA GLY A 245 -9.55 11.50 -4.55
C GLY A 245 -9.11 12.44 -5.69
N VAL A 246 -7.97 13.09 -5.57
CA VAL A 246 -7.36 13.90 -6.62
C VAL A 246 -6.43 12.96 -7.39
N ILE A 247 -6.97 12.37 -8.44
CA ILE A 247 -6.19 11.72 -9.49
C ILE A 247 -5.45 12.83 -10.23
N ALA A 248 -4.35 13.32 -9.66
CA ALA A 248 -3.34 13.95 -10.48
C ALA A 248 -2.72 12.82 -11.29
N PRO A 249 -2.74 12.85 -12.63
CA PRO A 249 -2.03 11.87 -13.42
C PRO A 249 -0.54 12.00 -13.05
N ILE A 250 -0.07 11.13 -12.17
CA ILE A 250 1.35 10.96 -11.96
C ILE A 250 1.81 10.30 -13.26
N ILE A 251 2.27 11.13 -14.18
CA ILE A 251 3.00 10.71 -15.37
C ILE A 251 4.37 10.22 -14.88
N GLY A 252 4.35 9.05 -14.26
CA GLY A 252 5.50 8.38 -13.69
C GLY A 252 5.17 6.89 -13.56
N LYS A 253 6.09 6.05 -13.93
CA LYS A 253 5.92 4.59 -13.92
C LYS A 253 5.44 4.11 -12.56
N GLN A 254 4.43 3.24 -12.54
CA GLN A 254 4.04 2.47 -11.38
C GLN A 254 5.30 1.87 -10.73
N PRO A 255 5.50 2.02 -9.40
CA PRO A 255 6.59 1.36 -8.72
C PRO A 255 6.56 -0.15 -8.97
N PRO A 256 7.71 -0.81 -9.09
CA PRO A 256 7.74 -2.26 -9.21
C PRO A 256 7.15 -2.91 -7.96
N ASP A 257 6.54 -4.08 -8.12
CA ASP A 257 6.08 -4.88 -6.99
C ASP A 257 7.28 -5.29 -6.12
N ILE A 258 7.09 -5.25 -4.81
CA ILE A 258 8.06 -5.74 -3.83
C ILE A 258 7.67 -7.17 -3.47
N HIS A 259 8.62 -8.10 -3.49
CA HIS A 259 8.40 -9.46 -3.06
C HIS A 259 9.10 -9.72 -1.73
N VAL A 260 8.40 -10.38 -0.80
CA VAL A 260 8.95 -10.75 0.51
C VAL A 260 8.67 -12.21 0.79
N TRP A 261 9.68 -12.93 1.27
CA TRP A 261 9.57 -14.34 1.67
C TRP A 261 9.68 -14.45 3.18
N MET A 262 8.66 -15.04 3.76
CA MET A 262 8.55 -15.27 5.21
C MET A 262 8.51 -16.76 5.51
N ILE A 263 9.32 -17.19 6.45
CA ILE A 263 9.23 -18.54 7.03
C ILE A 263 8.00 -18.57 7.92
N GLY A 264 7.13 -19.54 7.72
CA GLY A 264 5.95 -19.75 8.54
C GLY A 264 6.21 -20.57 9.81
N GLY A 265 5.14 -20.86 10.54
CA GLY A 265 5.15 -21.74 11.72
C GLY A 265 5.01 -21.00 13.04
N ARG A 266 5.50 -21.60 14.13
CA ARG A 266 5.36 -21.04 15.49
C ARG A 266 6.23 -19.81 15.75
N ALA A 267 7.28 -19.62 14.97
CA ALA A 267 8.18 -18.48 15.01
C ALA A 267 8.40 -18.00 13.56
N PRO A 268 7.42 -17.25 13.00
CA PRO A 268 7.56 -16.73 11.65
C PRO A 268 8.75 -15.77 11.59
N GLY A 269 9.41 -15.70 10.42
CA GLY A 269 10.60 -14.90 10.28
C GLY A 269 10.87 -14.49 8.84
N PHE A 270 11.57 -13.38 8.70
CA PHE A 270 12.04 -12.86 7.41
C PHE A 270 13.12 -13.79 6.83
N LEU A 271 13.04 -14.07 5.54
CA LEU A 271 14.05 -14.81 4.80
C LEU A 271 14.77 -13.94 3.78
N LYS A 272 14.01 -13.33 2.87
CA LYS A 272 14.52 -12.39 1.87
C LYS A 272 13.42 -11.43 1.39
N SER A 273 13.85 -10.34 0.77
CA SER A 273 12.98 -9.46 0.00
C SER A 273 13.66 -9.00 -1.28
N GLU A 274 12.85 -8.72 -2.31
CA GLU A 274 13.28 -8.14 -3.57
C GLU A 274 12.43 -6.92 -3.87
N GLY A 275 13.08 -5.76 -3.95
CA GLY A 275 12.40 -4.48 -4.19
C GLY A 275 13.35 -3.29 -4.12
N PRO A 276 12.86 -2.08 -4.42
CA PRO A 276 13.65 -0.87 -4.31
C PRO A 276 13.79 -0.46 -2.83
N LEU A 277 15.00 -0.09 -2.42
CA LEU A 277 15.26 0.42 -1.07
C LEU A 277 14.92 1.93 -0.93
N TYR A 278 14.67 2.61 -2.04
CA TYR A 278 14.24 4.00 -2.10
C TYR A 278 13.39 4.25 -3.36
N GLU A 279 12.62 5.34 -3.37
CA GLU A 279 11.73 5.67 -4.49
C GLU A 279 12.48 5.84 -5.81
N GLY A 280 12.11 5.02 -6.81
CA GLY A 280 12.77 4.99 -8.12
C GLY A 280 14.16 4.36 -8.11
N GLY A 281 14.54 3.68 -7.02
CA GLY A 281 15.76 2.87 -6.94
C GLY A 281 15.68 1.58 -7.75
N PRO A 282 16.81 0.91 -7.95
CA PRO A 282 16.84 -0.40 -8.56
C PRO A 282 16.23 -1.47 -7.64
N ILE A 283 15.84 -2.58 -8.22
CA ILE A 283 15.44 -3.74 -7.44
C ILE A 283 16.69 -4.38 -6.85
N TRP A 284 16.76 -4.42 -5.53
CA TRP A 284 17.79 -5.09 -4.77
C TRP A 284 17.20 -6.23 -3.97
N ARG A 285 18.04 -7.18 -3.61
CA ARG A 285 17.67 -8.32 -2.77
C ARG A 285 18.33 -8.19 -1.40
N ILE A 286 17.51 -8.16 -0.36
CA ILE A 286 17.93 -8.28 1.04
C ILE A 286 17.72 -9.72 1.45
N GLU A 287 18.70 -10.37 2.05
CA GLU A 287 18.60 -11.73 2.53
C GLU A 287 19.36 -11.93 3.84
N LEU A 288 18.94 -12.93 4.63
CA LEU A 288 19.68 -13.35 5.80
C LEU A 288 21.05 -13.86 5.38
N ALA A 289 22.10 -13.35 6.01
CA ALA A 289 23.44 -13.87 5.85
C ALA A 289 23.59 -15.15 6.66
N SER A 290 24.05 -16.23 6.03
CA SER A 290 24.52 -17.39 6.76
C SER A 290 25.85 -17.04 7.42
N PRO A 291 26.04 -17.30 8.74
CA PRO A 291 27.33 -17.06 9.38
C PRO A 291 28.38 -17.97 8.70
N VAL A 292 29.43 -17.35 8.17
CA VAL A 292 30.62 -18.09 7.71
C VAL A 292 31.50 -18.30 8.91
N TRP A 293 31.57 -19.52 9.40
CA TRP A 293 32.51 -19.88 10.44
C TRP A 293 33.90 -19.92 9.84
N PRO A 294 34.92 -19.35 10.51
CA PRO A 294 36.31 -19.56 10.12
C PRO A 294 36.55 -21.06 10.00
N LYS A 295 37.14 -21.51 8.91
CA LYS A 295 37.60 -22.88 8.83
C LYS A 295 38.56 -23.07 9.99
N GLY A 296 38.13 -23.84 11.01
CA GLY A 296 38.98 -24.16 12.12
C GLY A 296 40.27 -24.72 11.53
N ASP A 297 41.36 -24.16 11.96
CA ASP A 297 42.68 -24.75 11.75
C ASP A 297 42.54 -26.17 12.32
N SER A 298 42.42 -27.15 11.46
CA SER A 298 42.46 -28.55 11.85
C SER A 298 43.90 -28.79 12.33
N GLY A 299 44.15 -28.37 13.59
CA GLY A 299 45.39 -28.55 14.27
C GLY A 299 45.78 -30.02 14.24
N ARG A 300 46.96 -30.22 13.77
CA ARG A 300 47.75 -31.43 13.82
C ARG A 300 47.81 -32.02 15.19
#